data_353d0687bc59ce92d6fe43a9694b362e
#
_entry.id   353d0687bc59ce92d6fe43a9694b362e
#
_cell.length_a   1.000
_cell.length_b   1.000
_cell.length_c   1.000
_cell.angle_alpha   90.00
_cell.angle_beta   90.00
_cell.angle_gamma   90.00
#
_symmetry.space_group_name_H-M   'P 1'
#
loop_
_entity.id
_entity.type
_entity.pdbx_description
1 polymer ?
#
loop_
_entity_poly.entity_id
_entity_poly.type
_entity_poly.pdbx_seq_one_letter_code
_entity_poly.pdbx_strand_id
1 'polypeptide(L)'
;MSTKDVILVMIMNLAFGATFISAKVGVTEFPAFMFTTLRFMIVAVILIPFLKIHKGQMINIFIISILGGGLHFGFFYLALDSSKYVSSVAIVLQLGIPISTILSVIFLKEIIRWRRILGIILSFAGVITLMFEPTIFSDLDGVYFSLLAATSISISMIFMKKLKNIRAFDLQAWLAFVSTIMLGIISLTFETNHYDIIVNASYIAWGAVLF
;
A
#
# COMPACT_ATOMS: atom_id res chain seq x y z
N MET A 1 -16.95 1.03 22.16
CA MET A 1 -15.78 0.17 21.87
C MET A 1 -15.37 -0.48 23.19
N SER A 2 -15.10 -1.79 23.18
CA SER A 2 -14.54 -2.47 24.34
C SER A 2 -13.08 -2.04 24.56
N THR A 3 -12.57 -2.11 25.80
CA THR A 3 -11.14 -1.84 26.09
C THR A 3 -10.22 -2.72 25.25
N LYS A 4 -10.64 -3.97 24.98
CA LYS A 4 -9.92 -4.89 24.09
C LYS A 4 -9.82 -4.37 22.64
N ASP A 5 -10.90 -3.76 22.12
CA ASP A 5 -10.91 -3.19 20.76
C ASP A 5 -9.95 -1.99 20.68
N VAL A 6 -9.90 -1.16 21.72
CA VAL A 6 -8.99 -0.01 21.78
C VAL A 6 -7.53 -0.47 21.78
N ILE A 7 -7.20 -1.45 22.63
CA ILE A 7 -5.83 -2.01 22.68
C ILE A 7 -5.45 -2.61 21.33
N LEU A 8 -6.34 -3.39 20.71
CA LEU A 8 -6.09 -3.98 19.38
C LEU A 8 -5.81 -2.91 18.33
N VAL A 9 -6.61 -1.84 18.28
CA VAL A 9 -6.42 -0.73 17.35
C VAL A 9 -5.09 -0.03 17.61
N MET A 10 -4.70 0.17 18.88
CA MET A 10 -3.40 0.76 19.21
C MET A 10 -2.23 -0.12 18.73
N ILE A 11 -2.29 -1.43 18.95
CA ILE A 11 -1.26 -2.36 18.47
C ILE A 11 -1.18 -2.33 16.95
N MET A 12 -2.32 -2.34 16.25
CA MET A 12 -2.36 -2.26 14.79
C MET A 12 -1.73 -0.96 14.27
N ASN A 13 -2.01 0.20 14.90
CA ASN A 13 -1.42 1.47 14.50
C ASN A 13 0.09 1.53 14.77
N LEU A 14 0.56 0.96 15.89
CA LEU A 14 2.00 0.85 16.16
C LEU A 14 2.70 -0.05 15.13
N ALA A 15 2.12 -1.20 14.82
CA ALA A 15 2.64 -2.09 13.78
C ALA A 15 2.67 -1.41 12.42
N PHE A 16 1.59 -0.67 12.06
CA PHE A 16 1.53 0.08 10.82
C PHE A 16 2.60 1.19 10.76
N GLY A 17 2.80 1.93 11.85
CA GLY A 17 3.88 2.92 11.94
C GLY A 17 5.27 2.28 11.79
N ALA A 18 5.50 1.14 12.45
CA ALA A 18 6.76 0.40 12.34
C ALA A 18 7.02 -0.12 10.91
N THR A 19 5.96 -0.42 10.14
CA THR A 19 6.09 -0.82 8.72
C THR A 19 6.79 0.25 7.88
N PHE A 20 6.55 1.55 8.12
CA PHE A 20 7.23 2.62 7.38
C PHE A 20 8.75 2.63 7.63
N ILE A 21 9.13 2.44 8.89
CA ILE A 21 10.56 2.40 9.28
C ILE A 21 11.22 1.17 8.66
N SER A 22 10.61 0.00 8.84
CA SER A 22 11.09 -1.26 8.26
C SER A 22 11.19 -1.17 6.73
N ALA A 23 10.15 -0.62 6.08
CA ALA A 23 10.13 -0.44 4.64
C ALA A 23 11.26 0.49 4.16
N LYS A 24 11.50 1.61 4.84
CA LYS A 24 12.60 2.52 4.48
C LYS A 24 13.96 1.85 4.61
N VAL A 25 14.17 1.07 5.68
CA VAL A 25 15.39 0.28 5.84
C VAL A 25 15.53 -0.76 4.72
N GLY A 26 14.45 -1.43 4.35
CA GLY A 26 14.48 -2.44 3.29
C GLY A 26 14.87 -1.88 1.93
N VAL A 27 14.29 -0.74 1.52
CA VAL A 27 14.58 -0.12 0.21
C VAL A 27 15.95 0.56 0.13
N THR A 28 16.73 0.64 1.23
CA THR A 28 18.12 1.10 1.15
C THR A 28 19.07 0.04 0.58
N GLU A 29 18.73 -1.24 0.72
CA GLU A 29 19.57 -2.35 0.24
C GLU A 29 18.92 -3.13 -0.90
N PHE A 30 17.58 -3.24 -0.89
CA PHE A 30 16.83 -3.88 -1.96
C PHE A 30 16.17 -2.84 -2.87
N PRO A 31 16.22 -2.99 -4.20
CA PRO A 31 15.40 -2.21 -5.12
C PRO A 31 13.91 -2.34 -4.77
N ALA A 32 13.14 -1.28 -5.00
CA ALA A 32 11.77 -1.14 -4.50
C ALA A 32 10.83 -2.28 -4.95
N PHE A 33 10.89 -2.68 -6.21
CA PHE A 33 10.04 -3.76 -6.73
C PHE A 33 10.48 -5.13 -6.24
N MET A 34 11.80 -5.36 -6.16
CA MET A 34 12.36 -6.60 -5.62
C MET A 34 11.97 -6.77 -4.15
N PHE A 35 12.14 -5.73 -3.33
CA PHE A 35 11.75 -5.75 -1.92
C PHE A 35 10.26 -6.08 -1.75
N THR A 36 9.41 -5.41 -2.53
CA THR A 36 7.96 -5.64 -2.50
C THR A 36 7.61 -7.07 -2.92
N THR A 37 8.27 -7.57 -3.98
CA THR A 37 8.06 -8.94 -4.47
C THR A 37 8.40 -9.98 -3.41
N LEU A 38 9.55 -9.84 -2.73
CA LEU A 38 9.97 -10.75 -1.67
C LEU A 38 8.95 -10.80 -0.52
N ARG A 39 8.45 -9.64 -0.08
CA ARG A 39 7.42 -9.56 0.97
C ARG A 39 6.13 -10.24 0.56
N PHE A 40 5.60 -9.93 -0.64
CA PHE A 40 4.38 -10.55 -1.14
C PHE A 40 4.55 -12.05 -1.41
N MET A 41 5.72 -12.49 -1.84
CA MET A 41 6.03 -13.90 -2.05
C MET A 41 5.91 -14.70 -0.75
N ILE A 42 6.44 -14.19 0.37
CA ILE A 42 6.29 -14.84 1.67
C ILE A 42 4.82 -14.96 2.06
N VAL A 43 4.06 -13.86 1.94
CA VAL A 43 2.63 -13.85 2.25
C VAL A 43 1.87 -14.79 1.32
N ALA A 44 2.19 -14.82 0.01
CA ALA A 44 1.57 -15.69 -0.97
C ALA A 44 1.79 -17.16 -0.63
N VAL A 45 3.02 -17.56 -0.27
CA VAL A 45 3.35 -18.95 0.13
C VAL A 45 2.55 -19.35 1.37
N ILE A 46 2.48 -18.50 2.39
CA ILE A 46 1.72 -18.77 3.62
C ILE A 46 0.22 -18.89 3.33
N LEU A 47 -0.30 -18.08 2.41
CA LEU A 47 -1.73 -18.01 2.10
C LEU A 47 -2.17 -18.90 0.93
N ILE A 48 -1.30 -19.74 0.35
CA ILE A 48 -1.65 -20.71 -0.69
C ILE A 48 -2.94 -21.49 -0.38
N PRO A 49 -3.17 -21.99 0.86
CA PRO A 49 -4.39 -22.75 1.17
C PRO A 49 -5.69 -21.95 1.04
N PHE A 50 -5.59 -20.62 0.99
CA PHE A 50 -6.72 -19.71 0.89
C PHE A 50 -6.96 -19.19 -0.54
N LEU A 51 -6.21 -19.65 -1.55
CA LEU A 51 -6.44 -19.35 -2.95
C LEU A 51 -7.69 -20.06 -3.48
N LYS A 52 -8.87 -19.54 -3.14
CA LYS A 52 -10.15 -20.09 -3.57
C LYS A 52 -10.73 -19.31 -4.72
N ILE A 53 -11.28 -20.04 -5.70
CA ILE A 53 -11.95 -19.43 -6.85
C ILE A 53 -13.36 -19.01 -6.44
N HIS A 54 -13.65 -17.72 -6.57
CA HIS A 54 -14.96 -17.13 -6.32
C HIS A 54 -15.67 -16.82 -7.64
N LYS A 55 -16.46 -17.78 -8.13
CA LYS A 55 -17.17 -17.67 -9.43
C LYS A 55 -17.96 -16.35 -9.53
N GLY A 56 -17.81 -15.65 -10.64
CA GLY A 56 -18.49 -14.38 -10.90
C GLY A 56 -17.86 -13.14 -10.23
N GLN A 57 -16.85 -13.31 -9.34
CA GLN A 57 -16.20 -12.19 -8.65
C GLN A 57 -14.69 -12.10 -8.94
N MET A 58 -14.14 -13.05 -9.69
CA MET A 58 -12.69 -13.11 -9.96
C MET A 58 -12.15 -11.85 -10.63
N ILE A 59 -12.91 -11.26 -11.57
CA ILE A 59 -12.49 -10.02 -12.24
C ILE A 59 -12.27 -8.90 -11.22
N ASN A 60 -13.20 -8.71 -10.28
CA ASN A 60 -13.05 -7.72 -9.23
C ASN A 60 -11.86 -8.04 -8.32
N ILE A 61 -11.64 -9.32 -7.97
CA ILE A 61 -10.50 -9.78 -7.17
C ILE A 61 -9.18 -9.46 -7.89
N PHE A 62 -9.08 -9.74 -9.19
CA PHE A 62 -7.89 -9.40 -9.98
C PHE A 62 -7.64 -7.90 -10.04
N ILE A 63 -8.68 -7.09 -10.29
CA ILE A 63 -8.56 -5.62 -10.30
C ILE A 63 -8.08 -5.12 -8.92
N ILE A 64 -8.67 -5.62 -7.83
CA ILE A 64 -8.27 -5.29 -6.46
C ILE A 64 -6.82 -5.67 -6.22
N SER A 65 -6.40 -6.85 -6.66
CA SER A 65 -5.04 -7.34 -6.46
C SER A 65 -4.00 -6.52 -7.24
N ILE A 66 -4.32 -6.16 -8.49
CA ILE A 66 -3.44 -5.30 -9.30
C ILE A 66 -3.35 -3.90 -8.70
N LEU A 67 -4.50 -3.27 -8.40
CA LEU A 67 -4.53 -1.89 -7.89
C LEU A 67 -4.09 -1.78 -6.43
N GLY A 68 -4.66 -2.62 -5.55
CA GLY A 68 -4.44 -2.55 -4.11
C GLY A 68 -3.20 -3.29 -3.62
N GLY A 69 -2.74 -4.27 -4.38
CA GLY A 69 -1.51 -5.01 -4.09
C GLY A 69 -0.35 -4.51 -4.96
N GLY A 70 -0.41 -4.78 -6.26
CA GLY A 70 0.69 -4.50 -7.17
C GLY A 70 1.02 -3.01 -7.27
N LEU A 71 0.10 -2.18 -7.79
CA LEU A 71 0.36 -0.76 -8.04
C LEU A 71 0.51 0.04 -6.74
N HIS A 72 -0.39 -0.17 -5.78
CA HIS A 72 -0.31 0.55 -4.51
C HIS A 72 1.03 0.34 -3.81
N PHE A 73 1.41 -0.91 -3.56
CA PHE A 73 2.66 -1.19 -2.86
C PHE A 73 3.90 -0.94 -3.73
N GLY A 74 3.83 -1.19 -5.04
CA GLY A 74 4.91 -0.82 -5.96
C GLY A 74 5.22 0.67 -5.89
N PHE A 75 4.22 1.53 -6.02
CA PHE A 75 4.39 2.99 -5.89
C PHE A 75 4.73 3.42 -4.47
N PHE A 76 4.21 2.75 -3.44
CA PHE A 76 4.56 3.04 -2.05
C PHE A 76 6.05 2.84 -1.77
N TYR A 77 6.62 1.71 -2.22
CA TYR A 77 8.04 1.46 -2.01
C TYR A 77 8.93 2.31 -2.91
N LEU A 78 8.49 2.62 -4.13
CA LEU A 78 9.16 3.63 -4.96
C LEU A 78 9.15 5.02 -4.30
N ALA A 79 8.03 5.40 -3.67
CA ALA A 79 7.95 6.64 -2.91
C ALA A 79 8.96 6.66 -1.76
N LEU A 80 9.08 5.56 -1.01
CA LEU A 80 10.05 5.45 0.09
C LEU A 80 11.49 5.44 -0.40
N ASP A 81 11.77 4.80 -1.52
CA ASP A 81 13.09 4.76 -2.13
C ASP A 81 13.52 6.15 -2.61
N SER A 82 12.66 6.82 -3.37
CA SER A 82 12.91 8.16 -3.94
C SER A 82 12.87 9.28 -2.89
N SER A 83 12.18 9.09 -1.77
CA SER A 83 11.97 10.12 -0.76
C SER A 83 13.10 10.20 0.26
N LYS A 84 13.49 11.44 0.59
CA LYS A 84 14.39 11.72 1.71
C LYS A 84 13.66 11.64 3.07
N TYR A 85 12.35 11.90 3.08
CA TYR A 85 11.54 12.04 4.29
C TYR A 85 10.38 11.05 4.31
N VAL A 86 10.47 10.02 5.13
CA VAL A 86 9.40 9.03 5.34
C VAL A 86 8.08 9.68 5.77
N SER A 87 8.15 10.77 6.53
CA SER A 87 6.97 11.52 6.97
C SER A 87 6.16 12.10 5.81
N SER A 88 6.81 12.62 4.76
CA SER A 88 6.15 13.13 3.56
C SER A 88 5.34 12.03 2.89
N VAL A 89 5.95 10.87 2.69
CA VAL A 89 5.29 9.68 2.12
C VAL A 89 4.09 9.27 2.96
N ALA A 90 4.28 9.14 4.29
CA ALA A 90 3.23 8.72 5.20
C ALA A 90 2.01 9.66 5.18
N ILE A 91 2.24 10.97 5.12
CA ILE A 91 1.18 11.98 5.13
C ILE A 91 0.43 12.00 3.79
N VAL A 92 1.15 11.99 2.65
CA VAL A 92 0.52 11.98 1.33
C VAL A 92 -0.29 10.70 1.11
N LEU A 93 0.16 9.56 1.60
CA LEU A 93 -0.62 8.30 1.54
C LEU A 93 -1.96 8.39 2.27
N GLN A 94 -2.09 9.22 3.31
CA GLN A 94 -3.37 9.42 4.00
C GLN A 94 -4.42 10.09 3.12
N LEU A 95 -4.05 10.70 2.01
CA LEU A 95 -5.00 11.16 0.99
C LEU A 95 -5.83 10.01 0.39
N GLY A 96 -5.40 8.77 0.53
CA GLY A 96 -6.19 7.61 0.14
C GLY A 96 -7.58 7.58 0.78
N ILE A 97 -7.73 8.07 2.01
CA ILE A 97 -9.01 8.11 2.73
C ILE A 97 -9.99 9.12 2.09
N PRO A 98 -9.63 10.41 1.92
CA PRO A 98 -10.51 11.36 1.24
C PRO A 98 -10.75 11.02 -0.23
N ILE A 99 -9.74 10.56 -0.97
CA ILE A 99 -9.89 10.13 -2.37
C ILE A 99 -10.88 8.98 -2.48
N SER A 100 -10.75 7.93 -1.66
CA SER A 100 -11.69 6.80 -1.66
C SER A 100 -13.11 7.21 -1.30
N THR A 101 -13.26 8.21 -0.44
CA THR A 101 -14.56 8.77 -0.08
C THR A 101 -15.20 9.53 -1.25
N ILE A 102 -14.45 10.38 -1.94
CA ILE A 102 -14.90 11.09 -3.13
C ILE A 102 -15.31 10.10 -4.23
N LEU A 103 -14.45 9.10 -4.49
CA LEU A 103 -14.75 8.05 -5.47
C LEU A 103 -16.01 7.25 -5.08
N SER A 104 -16.26 6.99 -3.79
CA SER A 104 -17.46 6.30 -3.33
C SER A 104 -18.72 7.12 -3.61
N VAL A 105 -18.68 8.43 -3.46
CA VAL A 105 -19.82 9.32 -3.82
C VAL A 105 -20.07 9.26 -5.33
N ILE A 106 -19.02 9.37 -6.13
CA ILE A 106 -19.14 9.43 -7.59
C ILE A 106 -19.61 8.07 -8.17
N PHE A 107 -18.94 6.99 -7.81
CA PHE A 107 -19.17 5.67 -8.43
C PHE A 107 -20.24 4.81 -7.74
N LEU A 108 -20.40 4.97 -6.42
CA LEU A 108 -21.34 4.17 -5.64
C LEU A 108 -22.56 4.99 -5.21
N LYS A 109 -22.58 6.30 -5.53
CA LYS A 109 -23.67 7.23 -5.17
C LYS A 109 -23.94 7.26 -3.66
N GLU A 110 -22.88 7.06 -2.85
CA GLU A 110 -23.00 7.14 -1.39
C GLU A 110 -23.29 8.57 -0.96
N ILE A 111 -24.23 8.73 -0.03
CA ILE A 111 -24.53 10.02 0.57
C ILE A 111 -23.56 10.23 1.74
N ILE A 112 -22.78 11.30 1.68
CA ILE A 112 -21.88 11.68 2.77
C ILE A 112 -22.46 12.82 3.60
N ARG A 113 -22.34 12.69 4.92
CA ARG A 113 -22.77 13.73 5.86
C ARG A 113 -21.78 14.91 5.86
N TRP A 114 -22.25 16.12 6.13
CA TRP A 114 -21.45 17.35 6.15
C TRP A 114 -20.16 17.25 6.99
N ARG A 115 -20.19 16.54 8.14
CA ARG A 115 -19.01 16.30 8.99
C ARG A 115 -17.89 15.57 8.25
N ARG A 116 -18.24 14.63 7.37
CA ARG A 116 -17.28 13.89 6.56
C ARG A 116 -16.69 14.77 5.45
N ILE A 117 -17.50 15.68 4.89
CA ILE A 117 -17.05 16.68 3.92
C ILE A 117 -16.02 17.62 4.57
N LEU A 118 -16.30 18.12 5.76
CA LEU A 118 -15.34 18.92 6.52
C LEU A 118 -14.02 18.16 6.78
N GLY A 119 -14.09 16.89 7.17
CA GLY A 119 -12.91 16.04 7.35
C GLY A 119 -12.07 15.92 6.08
N ILE A 120 -12.69 15.76 4.92
CA ILE A 120 -12.03 15.72 3.62
C ILE A 120 -11.31 17.05 3.34
N ILE A 121 -12.00 18.18 3.50
CA ILE A 121 -11.45 19.51 3.27
C ILE A 121 -10.23 19.75 4.19
N LEU A 122 -10.34 19.41 5.47
CA LEU A 122 -9.26 19.56 6.44
C LEU A 122 -8.07 18.65 6.11
N SER A 123 -8.31 17.42 5.64
CA SER A 123 -7.24 16.51 5.21
C SER A 123 -6.47 17.05 4.02
N PHE A 124 -7.17 17.56 2.98
CA PHE A 124 -6.51 18.20 1.85
C PHE A 124 -5.76 19.48 2.26
N ALA A 125 -6.37 20.32 3.10
CA ALA A 125 -5.72 21.52 3.62
C ALA A 125 -4.43 21.18 4.39
N GLY A 126 -4.45 20.15 5.23
CA GLY A 126 -3.27 19.67 5.95
C GLY A 126 -2.15 19.23 5.01
N VAL A 127 -2.45 18.45 3.96
CA VAL A 127 -1.45 18.05 2.97
C VAL A 127 -0.92 19.24 2.17
N ILE A 128 -1.80 20.17 1.77
CA ILE A 128 -1.39 21.39 1.08
C ILE A 128 -0.45 22.23 1.97
N THR A 129 -0.77 22.37 3.26
CA THR A 129 0.10 23.12 4.21
C THR A 129 1.50 22.50 4.27
N LEU A 130 1.60 21.17 4.25
CA LEU A 130 2.90 20.49 4.21
C LEU A 130 3.65 20.73 2.90
N MET A 131 2.95 20.86 1.77
CA MET A 131 3.60 21.14 0.49
C MET A 131 4.27 22.52 0.45
N PHE A 132 3.96 23.44 1.37
CA PHE A 132 4.66 24.73 1.51
C PHE A 132 5.97 24.62 2.31
N GLU A 133 6.28 23.47 2.91
CA GLU A 133 7.59 23.22 3.50
C GLU A 133 8.65 23.17 2.39
N PRO A 134 9.71 24.00 2.44
CA PRO A 134 10.74 24.04 1.38
C PRO A 134 11.42 22.68 1.14
N THR A 135 11.45 21.84 2.16
CA THR A 135 12.03 20.50 2.11
C THR A 135 11.25 19.56 1.20
N ILE A 136 9.94 19.75 1.05
CA ILE A 136 9.07 18.90 0.22
C ILE A 136 9.23 19.23 -1.27
N PHE A 137 9.55 20.48 -1.62
CA PHE A 137 9.86 20.82 -3.01
C PHE A 137 11.11 20.10 -3.54
N SER A 138 11.99 19.65 -2.65
CA SER A 138 13.15 18.80 -3.01
C SER A 138 12.81 17.30 -3.05
N ASP A 139 11.56 16.90 -2.75
CA ASP A 139 11.11 15.51 -2.59
C ASP A 139 9.86 15.19 -3.47
N LEU A 140 9.77 15.87 -4.62
CA LEU A 140 8.60 15.78 -5.51
C LEU A 140 8.35 14.34 -6.01
N ASP A 141 9.40 13.57 -6.24
CA ASP A 141 9.27 12.18 -6.71
C ASP A 141 8.59 11.32 -5.65
N GLY A 142 8.99 11.45 -4.38
CA GLY A 142 8.35 10.76 -3.25
C GLY A 142 6.87 11.14 -3.11
N VAL A 143 6.54 12.42 -3.25
CA VAL A 143 5.15 12.92 -3.22
C VAL A 143 4.35 12.37 -4.40
N TYR A 144 4.91 12.38 -5.61
CA TYR A 144 4.25 11.90 -6.82
C TYR A 144 3.92 10.40 -6.72
N PHE A 145 4.88 9.56 -6.36
CA PHE A 145 4.65 8.13 -6.18
C PHE A 145 3.69 7.83 -5.02
N SER A 146 3.75 8.59 -3.92
CA SER A 146 2.79 8.46 -2.81
C SER A 146 1.36 8.77 -3.25
N LEU A 147 1.16 9.78 -4.10
CA LEU A 147 -0.16 10.12 -4.64
C LEU A 147 -0.69 9.04 -5.57
N LEU A 148 0.17 8.46 -6.42
CA LEU A 148 -0.18 7.32 -7.26
C LEU A 148 -0.56 6.11 -6.41
N ALA A 149 0.18 5.82 -5.33
CA ALA A 149 -0.13 4.75 -4.40
C ALA A 149 -1.48 4.98 -3.70
N ALA A 150 -1.72 6.19 -3.19
CA ALA A 150 -2.99 6.58 -2.55
C ALA A 150 -4.18 6.48 -3.50
N THR A 151 -4.00 6.87 -4.75
CA THR A 151 -5.04 6.78 -5.79
C THR A 151 -5.34 5.33 -6.14
N SER A 152 -4.31 4.51 -6.32
CA SER A 152 -4.43 3.08 -6.65
C SER A 152 -5.21 2.32 -5.58
N ILE A 153 -4.86 2.49 -4.30
CA ILE A 153 -5.61 1.84 -3.21
C ILE A 153 -7.05 2.37 -3.11
N SER A 154 -7.25 3.66 -3.35
CA SER A 154 -8.59 4.26 -3.30
C SER A 154 -9.52 3.68 -4.37
N ILE A 155 -9.03 3.48 -5.58
CA ILE A 155 -9.80 2.82 -6.65
C ILE A 155 -10.05 1.36 -6.28
N SER A 156 -9.04 0.64 -5.77
CA SER A 156 -9.17 -0.74 -5.30
C SER A 156 -10.30 -0.88 -4.26
N MET A 157 -10.40 0.05 -3.31
CA MET A 157 -11.46 0.06 -2.30
C MET A 157 -12.87 0.15 -2.88
N ILE A 158 -13.06 0.81 -4.04
CA ILE A 158 -14.36 0.84 -4.73
C ILE A 158 -14.76 -0.55 -5.22
N PHE A 159 -13.79 -1.30 -5.77
CA PHE A 159 -14.03 -2.69 -6.20
C PHE A 159 -14.21 -3.62 -5.00
N MET A 160 -13.50 -3.40 -3.89
CA MET A 160 -13.68 -4.18 -2.65
C MET A 160 -15.11 -4.06 -2.11
N LYS A 161 -15.73 -2.88 -2.18
CA LYS A 161 -17.13 -2.67 -1.78
C LYS A 161 -18.15 -3.44 -2.63
N LYS A 162 -17.77 -3.87 -3.84
CA LYS A 162 -18.63 -4.69 -4.72
C LYS A 162 -18.54 -6.19 -4.41
N LEU A 163 -17.56 -6.63 -3.63
CA LEU A 163 -17.39 -8.02 -3.26
C LEU A 163 -18.47 -8.46 -2.26
N LYS A 164 -18.97 -9.70 -2.42
CA LYS A 164 -19.98 -10.28 -1.53
C LYS A 164 -19.49 -11.62 -0.97
N ASN A 165 -19.56 -11.77 0.35
CA ASN A 165 -19.26 -13.03 1.05
C ASN A 165 -17.87 -13.63 0.77
N ILE A 166 -16.86 -12.77 0.55
CA ILE A 166 -15.47 -13.18 0.40
C ILE A 166 -14.76 -12.99 1.74
N ARG A 167 -14.08 -14.04 2.20
CA ARG A 167 -13.30 -13.96 3.44
C ARG A 167 -12.04 -13.13 3.22
N ALA A 168 -11.63 -12.39 4.24
CA ALA A 168 -10.44 -11.55 4.18
C ALA A 168 -9.17 -12.34 3.76
N PHE A 169 -9.00 -13.56 4.26
CA PHE A 169 -7.87 -14.42 3.90
C PHE A 169 -7.87 -14.85 2.43
N ASP A 170 -9.06 -15.15 1.86
CA ASP A 170 -9.17 -15.52 0.45
C ASP A 170 -8.79 -14.33 -0.46
N LEU A 171 -9.25 -13.10 -0.11
CA LEU A 171 -8.90 -11.89 -0.84
C LEU A 171 -7.40 -11.57 -0.70
N GLN A 172 -6.86 -11.67 0.52
CA GLN A 172 -5.44 -11.40 0.79
C GLN A 172 -4.52 -12.40 0.06
N ALA A 173 -4.93 -13.69 -0.05
CA ALA A 173 -4.20 -14.68 -0.81
C ALA A 173 -4.09 -14.32 -2.29
N TRP A 174 -5.19 -13.93 -2.92
CA TRP A 174 -5.20 -13.47 -4.31
C TRP A 174 -4.40 -12.19 -4.50
N LEU A 175 -4.54 -11.24 -3.58
CA LEU A 175 -3.79 -9.99 -3.59
C LEU A 175 -2.28 -10.28 -3.55
N ALA A 176 -1.83 -11.12 -2.62
CA ALA A 176 -0.42 -11.47 -2.49
C ALA A 176 0.10 -12.23 -3.73
N PHE A 177 -0.66 -13.20 -4.22
CA PHE A 177 -0.28 -14.02 -5.38
C PHE A 177 -0.13 -13.19 -6.65
N VAL A 178 -1.13 -12.38 -6.99
CA VAL A 178 -1.12 -11.53 -8.20
C VAL A 178 -0.03 -10.45 -8.10
N SER A 179 0.12 -9.83 -6.91
CA SER A 179 1.15 -8.82 -6.70
C SER A 179 2.56 -9.38 -6.81
N THR A 180 2.80 -10.59 -6.28
CA THR A 180 4.09 -11.27 -6.42
C THR A 180 4.47 -11.47 -7.88
N ILE A 181 3.52 -11.96 -8.70
CA ILE A 181 3.78 -12.18 -10.14
C ILE A 181 4.01 -10.85 -10.84
N MET A 182 3.11 -9.87 -10.64
CA MET A 182 3.18 -8.58 -11.31
C MET A 182 4.47 -7.84 -10.97
N LEU A 183 4.75 -7.68 -9.69
CA LEU A 183 5.93 -6.95 -9.21
C LEU A 183 7.23 -7.71 -9.49
N GLY A 184 7.19 -9.04 -9.46
CA GLY A 184 8.32 -9.88 -9.84
C GLY A 184 8.70 -9.70 -11.31
N ILE A 185 7.72 -9.65 -12.22
CA ILE A 185 7.97 -9.36 -13.64
C ILE A 185 8.55 -7.95 -13.80
N ILE A 186 8.01 -6.96 -13.11
CA ILE A 186 8.51 -5.57 -13.15
C ILE A 186 9.95 -5.52 -12.62
N SER A 187 10.21 -6.14 -11.47
CA SER A 187 11.55 -6.21 -10.89
C SER A 187 12.55 -6.83 -11.85
N LEU A 188 12.23 -7.99 -12.43
CA LEU A 188 13.11 -8.68 -13.38
C LEU A 188 13.36 -7.91 -14.68
N THR A 189 12.46 -6.99 -15.06
CA THR A 189 12.60 -6.21 -16.30
C THR A 189 13.31 -4.88 -16.09
N PHE A 190 13.14 -4.23 -14.95
CA PHE A 190 13.64 -2.87 -14.69
C PHE A 190 14.76 -2.79 -13.66
N GLU A 191 14.91 -3.81 -12.80
CA GLU A 191 15.96 -3.86 -11.79
C GLU A 191 17.01 -4.90 -12.19
N THR A 192 18.25 -4.72 -11.74
CA THR A 192 19.39 -5.57 -12.10
C THR A 192 20.12 -6.05 -10.85
N ASN A 193 21.07 -6.99 -11.04
CA ASN A 193 21.96 -7.50 -9.97
C ASN A 193 21.23 -8.21 -8.81
N HIS A 194 20.05 -8.83 -9.09
CA HIS A 194 19.25 -9.51 -8.07
C HIS A 194 20.04 -10.52 -7.23
N TYR A 195 20.90 -11.32 -7.88
CA TYR A 195 21.68 -12.34 -7.19
C TYR A 195 22.66 -11.72 -6.19
N ASP A 196 23.43 -10.72 -6.63
CA ASP A 196 24.43 -10.05 -5.79
C ASP A 196 23.78 -9.34 -4.61
N ILE A 197 22.62 -8.71 -4.84
CA ILE A 197 21.84 -8.05 -3.79
C ILE A 197 21.35 -9.06 -2.76
N ILE A 198 20.77 -10.20 -3.17
CA ILE A 198 20.29 -11.24 -2.26
C ILE A 198 21.41 -11.79 -1.39
N VAL A 199 22.58 -12.06 -1.98
CA VAL A 199 23.70 -12.68 -1.28
C VAL A 199 24.38 -11.71 -0.30
N ASN A 200 24.45 -10.42 -0.65
CA ASN A 200 25.15 -9.42 0.14
C ASN A 200 24.27 -8.60 1.08
N ALA A 201 22.93 -8.75 1.00
CA ALA A 201 22.01 -8.03 1.85
C ALA A 201 22.22 -8.34 3.34
N SER A 202 22.16 -7.31 4.17
CA SER A 202 22.33 -7.41 5.61
C SER A 202 21.21 -8.19 6.29
N TYR A 203 21.47 -8.75 7.47
CA TYR A 203 20.42 -9.38 8.30
C TYR A 203 19.31 -8.40 8.67
N ILE A 204 19.61 -7.10 8.75
CA ILE A 204 18.63 -6.04 9.04
C ILE A 204 17.68 -5.88 7.86
N ALA A 205 18.19 -5.87 6.62
CA ALA A 205 17.38 -5.80 5.41
C ALA A 205 16.48 -7.04 5.24
N TRP A 206 17.00 -8.23 5.52
CA TRP A 206 16.18 -9.46 5.56
C TRP A 206 15.13 -9.42 6.68
N GLY A 207 15.46 -8.86 7.85
CA GLY A 207 14.48 -8.58 8.91
C GLY A 207 13.36 -7.66 8.44
N ALA A 208 13.69 -6.65 7.63
CA ALA A 208 12.70 -5.75 7.03
C ALA A 208 11.79 -6.46 6.00
N VAL A 209 12.27 -7.46 5.29
CA VAL A 209 11.46 -8.30 4.37
C VAL A 209 10.47 -9.15 5.16
N LEU A 210 10.85 -9.67 6.33
CA LEU A 210 10.03 -10.55 7.16
C LEU A 210 9.01 -9.79 8.01
N PHE A 211 9.25 -8.52 8.32
CA PHE A 211 8.35 -7.66 9.10
C PHE A 211 7.18 -7.17 8.27
#